data_eeb79649f958a2d6410a603cee6bca9c
#
_entry.id   eeb79649f958a2d6410a603cee6bca9c
#
_cell.length_a   1.000
_cell.length_b   1.000
_cell.length_c   1.000
_cell.angle_alpha   90.00
_cell.angle_beta   90.00
_cell.angle_gamma   90.00
#
_symmetry.space_group_name_H-M   'P 1'
#
loop_
_entity.id
_entity.type
_entity.pdbx_description
1 polymer ?
#
loop_
_entity_poly.entity_id
_entity_poly.type
_entity_poly.pdbx_seq_one_letter_code
_entity_poly.pdbx_strand_id
1 'polypeptide(L)'
;MNNFEVRNGEVTIVGETKGTGPHVVCITGWANNRDVWSGLSENLCKDHQVTTWDLRGHGESGAPPPGNYDRKEALKDISAVLDEVGRPCVLVGHSLGGYLSLAYALEKPDEVSALVLVASGPGFRKAEAREEWNESVRQAAMKLDLAEGAEELSMHVDSYVIDHLDEVKAPTFLVLGERDKRFAASAAVFERYLDVKGTLIVPDTGHMVHVKACDEVAENIRGFVSSLDLEGNG
;
A
#
# COMPACT_ATOMS: atom_id res chain seq x y z
N MET A 1 -13.20 14.89 -9.86
CA MET A 1 -12.40 13.76 -10.32
C MET A 1 -11.38 14.31 -11.30
N ASN A 2 -10.11 14.18 -11.01
CA ASN A 2 -9.01 14.63 -11.85
C ASN A 2 -8.13 13.40 -12.17
N ASN A 3 -8.02 13.07 -13.45
CA ASN A 3 -7.06 12.07 -13.89
C ASN A 3 -5.69 12.73 -14.02
N PHE A 4 -4.63 11.98 -13.74
CA PHE A 4 -3.27 12.43 -13.90
C PHE A 4 -2.38 11.34 -14.51
N GLU A 5 -1.31 11.81 -15.13
CA GLU A 5 -0.19 10.99 -15.59
C GLU A 5 1.09 11.62 -15.07
N VAL A 6 1.90 10.84 -14.35
CA VAL A 6 3.23 11.28 -13.93
C VAL A 6 4.30 10.36 -14.49
N ARG A 7 5.53 10.84 -14.55
CA ARG A 7 6.63 10.06 -15.12
C ARG A 7 7.70 9.75 -14.09
N ASN A 8 8.13 8.48 -14.09
CA ASN A 8 9.39 8.07 -13.50
C ASN A 8 10.29 7.50 -14.60
N GLY A 9 11.21 8.33 -15.07
CA GLY A 9 12.00 8.02 -16.27
C GLY A 9 11.12 7.84 -17.51
N GLU A 10 11.18 6.68 -18.13
CA GLU A 10 10.35 6.34 -19.29
C GLU A 10 8.98 5.76 -18.94
N VAL A 11 8.75 5.42 -17.67
CA VAL A 11 7.49 4.82 -17.22
C VAL A 11 6.48 5.92 -16.91
N THR A 12 5.30 5.84 -17.52
CA THR A 12 4.14 6.66 -17.20
C THR A 12 3.31 5.96 -16.13
N ILE A 13 3.03 6.64 -15.04
CA ILE A 13 2.16 6.18 -13.96
C ILE A 13 0.82 6.90 -14.09
N VAL A 14 -0.26 6.15 -14.11
CA VAL A 14 -1.62 6.65 -14.32
C VAL A 14 -2.42 6.55 -13.02
N GLY A 15 -3.15 7.60 -12.70
CA GLY A 15 -3.99 7.64 -11.51
C GLY A 15 -5.12 8.65 -11.61
N GLU A 16 -5.92 8.68 -10.57
CA GLU A 16 -7.01 9.64 -10.40
C GLU A 16 -7.09 10.14 -8.97
N THR A 17 -7.58 11.38 -8.83
CA THR A 17 -7.83 12.01 -7.53
C THR A 17 -9.28 12.46 -7.45
N LYS A 18 -9.93 12.15 -6.31
CA LYS A 18 -11.33 12.52 -6.00
C LYS A 18 -11.42 13.21 -4.65
N GLY A 19 -12.39 14.10 -4.49
CA GLY A 19 -12.65 14.77 -3.21
C GLY A 19 -11.70 15.92 -2.90
N THR A 20 -11.80 16.42 -1.67
CA THR A 20 -10.97 17.49 -1.10
C THR A 20 -10.81 17.26 0.39
N GLY A 21 -9.74 17.75 1.00
CA GLY A 21 -9.44 17.55 2.43
C GLY A 21 -8.07 16.91 2.64
N PRO A 22 -7.82 16.25 3.79
CA PRO A 22 -6.60 15.54 4.04
C PRO A 22 -6.28 14.50 2.95
N HIS A 23 -5.01 14.37 2.59
CA HIS A 23 -4.60 13.53 1.47
C HIS A 23 -4.49 12.06 1.90
N VAL A 24 -5.21 11.20 1.19
CA VAL A 24 -5.15 9.74 1.30
C VAL A 24 -4.71 9.16 -0.05
N VAL A 25 -3.59 8.46 -0.08
CA VAL A 25 -3.04 7.84 -1.29
C VAL A 25 -3.09 6.32 -1.15
N CYS A 26 -3.87 5.68 -2.03
CA CYS A 26 -4.08 4.24 -2.02
C CYS A 26 -3.07 3.55 -2.95
N ILE A 27 -2.37 2.54 -2.43
CA ILE A 27 -1.38 1.76 -3.17
C ILE A 27 -1.87 0.32 -3.28
N THR A 28 -2.04 -0.16 -4.51
CA THR A 28 -2.62 -1.48 -4.80
C THR A 28 -1.70 -2.64 -4.41
N GLY A 29 -2.29 -3.82 -4.25
CA GLY A 29 -1.56 -5.08 -4.21
C GLY A 29 -1.09 -5.52 -5.59
N TRP A 30 -0.16 -6.48 -5.61
CA TRP A 30 0.31 -7.11 -6.85
C TRP A 30 -0.86 -7.76 -7.61
N ALA A 31 -0.80 -7.69 -8.92
CA ALA A 31 -1.80 -8.22 -9.85
C ALA A 31 -3.20 -7.58 -9.73
N ASN A 32 -3.28 -6.38 -9.16
CA ASN A 32 -4.50 -5.58 -9.13
C ASN A 32 -4.27 -4.24 -9.84
N ASN A 33 -5.37 -3.63 -10.31
CA ASN A 33 -5.38 -2.24 -10.75
C ASN A 33 -6.08 -1.37 -9.70
N ARG A 34 -6.08 -0.05 -9.92
CA ARG A 34 -6.68 0.95 -9.01
C ARG A 34 -8.18 0.77 -8.76
N ASP A 35 -8.91 0.05 -9.63
CA ASP A 35 -10.36 -0.15 -9.49
C ASP A 35 -10.74 -0.90 -8.21
N VAL A 36 -9.82 -1.66 -7.62
CA VAL A 36 -10.06 -2.33 -6.33
C VAL A 36 -10.34 -1.35 -5.19
N TRP A 37 -9.99 -0.09 -5.37
CA TRP A 37 -10.22 0.98 -4.41
C TRP A 37 -11.52 1.75 -4.63
N SER A 38 -12.31 1.48 -5.70
CA SER A 38 -13.46 2.27 -6.08
C SER A 38 -14.45 2.49 -4.95
N GLY A 39 -14.91 1.43 -4.28
CA GLY A 39 -15.85 1.53 -3.17
C GLY A 39 -15.29 2.31 -1.98
N LEU A 40 -14.02 2.08 -1.62
CA LEU A 40 -13.34 2.82 -0.55
C LEU A 40 -13.18 4.31 -0.92
N SER A 41 -12.74 4.61 -2.13
CA SER A 41 -12.51 5.98 -2.59
C SER A 41 -13.81 6.79 -2.67
N GLU A 42 -14.92 6.18 -3.11
CA GLU A 42 -16.24 6.81 -3.14
C GLU A 42 -16.74 7.18 -1.73
N ASN A 43 -16.36 6.40 -0.73
CA ASN A 43 -16.69 6.70 0.65
C ASN A 43 -15.80 7.80 1.23
N LEU A 44 -14.49 7.67 1.10
CA LEU A 44 -13.53 8.61 1.70
C LEU A 44 -13.52 9.98 1.01
N CYS A 45 -13.81 10.06 -0.30
CA CYS A 45 -13.77 11.32 -1.03
C CYS A 45 -14.81 12.35 -0.60
N LYS A 46 -15.71 12.01 0.30
CA LYS A 46 -16.70 12.92 0.91
C LYS A 46 -16.04 13.97 1.79
N ASP A 47 -14.90 13.63 2.39
CA ASP A 47 -14.18 14.47 3.37
C ASP A 47 -12.64 14.39 3.25
N HIS A 48 -12.13 13.59 2.31
CA HIS A 48 -10.71 13.45 2.02
C HIS A 48 -10.43 13.66 0.54
N GLN A 49 -9.21 14.08 0.23
CA GLN A 49 -8.67 13.98 -1.12
C GLN A 49 -8.07 12.59 -1.29
N VAL A 50 -8.71 11.74 -2.09
CA VAL A 50 -8.32 10.35 -2.28
C VAL A 50 -7.69 10.15 -3.65
N THR A 51 -6.47 9.63 -3.66
CA THR A 51 -5.74 9.28 -4.87
C THR A 51 -5.63 7.78 -4.99
N THR A 52 -5.99 7.25 -6.15
CA THR A 52 -5.80 5.85 -6.55
C THR A 52 -5.00 5.80 -7.85
N TRP A 53 -4.09 4.86 -7.97
CA TRP A 53 -3.19 4.77 -9.12
C TRP A 53 -2.74 3.34 -9.36
N ASP A 54 -2.27 3.08 -10.58
CA ASP A 54 -1.79 1.77 -11.00
C ASP A 54 -0.28 1.66 -10.83
N LEU A 55 0.19 0.59 -10.22
CA LEU A 55 1.61 0.28 -10.15
C LEU A 55 2.18 0.10 -11.57
N ARG A 56 3.48 0.35 -11.74
CA ARG A 56 4.17 0.01 -13.00
C ARG A 56 3.84 -1.41 -13.45
N GLY A 57 3.57 -1.61 -14.72
CA GLY A 57 3.20 -2.90 -15.29
C GLY A 57 1.80 -3.40 -14.92
N HIS A 58 0.96 -2.55 -14.29
CA HIS A 58 -0.41 -2.87 -13.92
C HIS A 58 -1.39 -1.83 -14.48
N GLY A 59 -2.64 -2.24 -14.71
CA GLY A 59 -3.70 -1.35 -15.17
C GLY A 59 -3.33 -0.57 -16.42
N GLU A 60 -3.42 0.76 -16.33
CA GLU A 60 -3.09 1.69 -17.42
C GLU A 60 -1.67 2.27 -17.31
N SER A 61 -0.94 1.96 -16.23
CA SER A 61 0.45 2.39 -16.08
C SER A 61 1.40 1.67 -17.02
N GLY A 62 2.48 2.35 -17.41
CA GLY A 62 3.48 1.83 -18.31
C GLY A 62 4.18 0.57 -17.77
N ALA A 63 4.50 -0.34 -18.70
CA ALA A 63 5.19 -1.59 -18.42
C ALA A 63 6.64 -1.50 -18.93
N PRO A 64 7.63 -1.26 -18.05
CA PRO A 64 9.03 -1.30 -18.42
C PRO A 64 9.49 -2.74 -18.71
N PRO A 65 10.65 -2.93 -19.38
CA PRO A 65 11.25 -4.24 -19.53
C PRO A 65 11.56 -4.92 -18.18
N PRO A 66 11.64 -6.26 -18.12
CA PRO A 66 12.08 -7.00 -16.93
C PRO A 66 13.38 -6.44 -16.33
N GLY A 67 13.54 -6.54 -15.02
CA GLY A 67 14.64 -5.94 -14.27
C GLY A 67 14.42 -4.47 -13.86
N ASN A 68 13.25 -3.91 -14.17
CA ASN A 68 12.87 -2.53 -13.80
C ASN A 68 11.63 -2.50 -12.89
N TYR A 69 11.39 -3.57 -12.15
CA TYR A 69 10.26 -3.73 -11.24
C TYR A 69 10.68 -3.91 -9.78
N ASP A 70 11.88 -3.48 -9.42
CA ASP A 70 12.36 -3.60 -8.05
C ASP A 70 11.68 -2.58 -7.10
N ARG A 71 11.85 -2.81 -5.79
CA ARG A 71 11.33 -1.92 -4.75
C ARG A 71 11.77 -0.47 -4.96
N LYS A 72 13.03 -0.24 -5.32
CA LYS A 72 13.59 1.10 -5.50
C LYS A 72 12.87 1.88 -6.60
N GLU A 73 12.58 1.24 -7.71
CA GLU A 73 11.82 1.86 -8.80
C GLU A 73 10.36 2.12 -8.40
N ALA A 74 9.72 1.20 -7.66
CA ALA A 74 8.39 1.40 -7.12
C ALA A 74 8.31 2.57 -6.12
N LEU A 75 9.32 2.78 -5.28
CA LEU A 75 9.39 3.94 -4.37
C LEU A 75 9.54 5.26 -5.11
N LYS A 76 10.24 5.28 -6.25
CA LYS A 76 10.29 6.46 -7.12
C LYS A 76 8.92 6.76 -7.76
N ASP A 77 8.15 5.73 -8.11
CA ASP A 77 6.77 5.92 -8.60
C ASP A 77 5.90 6.56 -7.53
N ILE A 78 5.98 6.06 -6.28
CA ILE A 78 5.28 6.66 -5.15
C ILE A 78 5.69 8.14 -5.01
N SER A 79 6.99 8.44 -5.05
CA SER A 79 7.46 9.82 -4.97
C SER A 79 6.90 10.70 -6.08
N ALA A 80 6.85 10.21 -7.33
CA ALA A 80 6.30 10.95 -8.47
C ALA A 80 4.79 11.21 -8.31
N VAL A 81 4.03 10.24 -7.79
CA VAL A 81 2.61 10.42 -7.46
C VAL A 81 2.45 11.46 -6.35
N LEU A 82 3.25 11.39 -5.29
CA LEU A 82 3.18 12.36 -4.18
C LEU A 82 3.62 13.77 -4.59
N ASP A 83 4.52 13.92 -5.56
CA ASP A 83 4.87 15.22 -6.15
C ASP A 83 3.66 15.86 -6.85
N GLU A 84 2.83 15.05 -7.50
CA GLU A 84 1.62 15.52 -8.19
C GLU A 84 0.49 15.88 -7.24
N VAL A 85 0.23 15.04 -6.22
CA VAL A 85 -0.98 15.18 -5.38
C VAL A 85 -0.75 15.92 -4.07
N GLY A 86 0.50 16.10 -3.67
CA GLY A 86 0.91 16.80 -2.46
C GLY A 86 1.29 15.86 -1.32
N ARG A 87 2.11 16.39 -0.42
CA ARG A 87 2.65 15.72 0.78
C ARG A 87 2.73 16.70 1.96
N PRO A 88 2.72 16.25 3.24
CA PRO A 88 2.62 14.83 3.62
C PRO A 88 1.22 14.26 3.39
N CYS A 89 1.13 12.93 3.33
CA CYS A 89 -0.14 12.22 3.09
C CYS A 89 -0.26 10.95 3.94
N VAL A 90 -1.50 10.44 4.05
CA VAL A 90 -1.77 9.10 4.58
C VAL A 90 -1.61 8.09 3.47
N LEU A 91 -0.74 7.09 3.65
CA LEU A 91 -0.60 5.96 2.71
C LEU A 91 -1.50 4.81 3.15
N VAL A 92 -2.40 4.39 2.27
CA VAL A 92 -3.26 3.22 2.46
C VAL A 92 -2.79 2.12 1.52
N GLY A 93 -2.05 1.15 2.03
CA GLY A 93 -1.43 0.12 1.21
C GLY A 93 -2.06 -1.25 1.39
N HIS A 94 -2.51 -1.89 0.30
CA HIS A 94 -3.00 -3.25 0.31
C HIS A 94 -1.89 -4.24 -0.08
N SER A 95 -1.69 -5.29 0.71
CA SER A 95 -0.75 -6.38 0.39
C SER A 95 0.65 -5.85 0.02
N LEU A 96 1.12 -6.01 -1.22
CA LEU A 96 2.35 -5.38 -1.73
C LEU A 96 2.36 -3.87 -1.49
N GLY A 97 1.24 -3.18 -1.71
CA GLY A 97 1.13 -1.73 -1.48
C GLY A 97 1.43 -1.34 -0.03
N GLY A 98 1.05 -2.16 0.94
CA GLY A 98 1.39 -1.92 2.35
C GLY A 98 2.89 -2.13 2.64
N TYR A 99 3.51 -3.14 2.03
CA TYR A 99 4.96 -3.33 2.08
C TYR A 99 5.72 -2.14 1.46
N LEU A 100 5.27 -1.64 0.30
CA LEU A 100 5.85 -0.47 -0.35
C LEU A 100 5.63 0.81 0.48
N SER A 101 4.48 0.96 1.14
CA SER A 101 4.20 2.08 2.05
C SER A 101 5.15 2.09 3.25
N LEU A 102 5.43 0.93 3.85
CA LEU A 102 6.43 0.78 4.91
C LEU A 102 7.83 1.17 4.42
N ALA A 103 8.23 0.63 3.26
CA ALA A 103 9.52 0.94 2.67
C ALA A 103 9.67 2.44 2.36
N TYR A 104 8.60 3.08 1.87
CA TYR A 104 8.60 4.51 1.59
C TYR A 104 8.69 5.35 2.87
N ALA A 105 7.94 4.98 3.91
CA ALA A 105 7.99 5.66 5.20
C ALA A 105 9.36 5.56 5.89
N LEU A 106 10.13 4.49 5.67
CA LEU A 106 11.51 4.36 6.12
C LEU A 106 12.46 5.32 5.38
N GLU A 107 12.30 5.47 4.07
CA GLU A 107 13.19 6.33 3.26
C GLU A 107 12.80 7.82 3.34
N LYS A 108 11.50 8.11 3.53
CA LYS A 108 10.90 9.44 3.46
C LYS A 108 9.92 9.70 4.61
N PRO A 109 10.38 9.64 5.87
CA PRO A 109 9.50 9.72 7.03
C PRO A 109 8.69 11.01 7.12
N ASP A 110 9.24 12.13 6.65
CA ASP A 110 8.57 13.45 6.72
C ASP A 110 7.49 13.63 5.63
N GLU A 111 7.39 12.72 4.67
CA GLU A 111 6.41 12.75 3.59
C GLU A 111 5.16 11.89 3.90
N VAL A 112 5.20 11.09 4.99
CA VAL A 112 4.13 10.17 5.37
C VAL A 112 3.56 10.58 6.73
N SER A 113 2.33 11.10 6.74
CA SER A 113 1.65 11.50 7.98
C SER A 113 1.12 10.31 8.78
N ALA A 114 0.69 9.25 8.10
CA ALA A 114 0.22 8.02 8.72
C ALA A 114 0.23 6.85 7.73
N LEU A 115 0.13 5.63 8.26
CA LEU A 115 0.03 4.39 7.49
C LEU A 115 -1.26 3.65 7.80
N VAL A 116 -1.93 3.14 6.77
CA VAL A 116 -2.99 2.14 6.89
C VAL A 116 -2.54 0.89 6.14
N LEU A 117 -2.26 -0.18 6.88
CA LEU A 117 -1.77 -1.44 6.32
C LEU A 117 -2.91 -2.44 6.18
N VAL A 118 -3.33 -2.67 4.94
CA VAL A 118 -4.46 -3.53 4.60
C VAL A 118 -3.97 -4.88 4.14
N ALA A 119 -4.21 -5.93 4.90
CA ALA A 119 -3.84 -7.31 4.56
C ALA A 119 -2.39 -7.43 4.06
N SER A 120 -1.45 -6.82 4.78
CA SER A 120 -0.05 -6.69 4.37
C SER A 120 0.92 -7.34 5.36
N GLY A 121 2.16 -7.50 4.93
CA GLY A 121 3.26 -8.01 5.75
C GLY A 121 4.55 -7.22 5.53
N PRO A 122 5.49 -7.30 6.49
CA PRO A 122 6.76 -6.56 6.45
C PRO A 122 7.86 -7.24 5.63
N GLY A 123 7.57 -8.34 4.96
CA GLY A 123 8.57 -9.19 4.32
C GLY A 123 9.13 -10.26 5.28
N PHE A 124 10.29 -10.80 4.96
CA PHE A 124 10.85 -11.98 5.62
C PHE A 124 12.32 -11.78 6.00
N ARG A 125 12.69 -12.11 7.25
CA ARG A 125 14.09 -12.07 7.71
C ARG A 125 14.92 -13.23 7.15
N LYS A 126 14.35 -14.43 7.12
CA LYS A 126 15.05 -15.64 6.67
C LYS A 126 15.12 -15.72 5.16
N ALA A 127 16.29 -16.01 4.62
CA ALA A 127 16.50 -16.16 3.18
C ALA A 127 15.64 -17.28 2.58
N GLU A 128 15.49 -18.37 3.30
CA GLU A 128 14.67 -19.51 2.89
C GLU A 128 13.20 -19.11 2.73
N ALA A 129 12.64 -18.34 3.69
CA ALA A 129 11.26 -17.89 3.63
C ALA A 129 11.06 -16.88 2.49
N ARG A 130 12.07 -16.02 2.20
CA ARG A 130 12.02 -15.15 1.01
C ARG A 130 11.98 -15.95 -0.27
N GLU A 131 12.82 -16.98 -0.40
CA GLU A 131 12.85 -17.81 -1.61
C GLU A 131 11.56 -18.62 -1.79
N GLU A 132 11.01 -19.17 -0.72
CA GLU A 132 9.69 -19.83 -0.75
C GLU A 132 8.59 -18.87 -1.23
N TRP A 133 8.59 -17.63 -0.73
CA TRP A 133 7.68 -16.59 -1.20
C TRP A 133 7.90 -16.27 -2.67
N ASN A 134 9.14 -15.99 -3.08
CA ASN A 134 9.51 -15.64 -4.45
C ASN A 134 9.13 -16.74 -5.43
N GLU A 135 9.33 -18.00 -5.08
CA GLU A 135 8.88 -19.13 -5.89
C GLU A 135 7.35 -19.17 -6.01
N SER A 136 6.62 -18.89 -4.92
CA SER A 136 5.17 -18.82 -4.96
C SER A 136 4.67 -17.69 -5.88
N VAL A 137 5.38 -16.56 -5.92
CA VAL A 137 5.09 -15.42 -6.81
C VAL A 137 5.33 -15.81 -8.27
N ARG A 138 6.48 -16.43 -8.59
CA ARG A 138 6.77 -16.92 -9.96
C ARG A 138 5.70 -17.89 -10.45
N GLN A 139 5.30 -18.85 -9.60
CA GLN A 139 4.25 -19.81 -9.93
C GLN A 139 2.88 -19.16 -10.15
N ALA A 140 2.57 -18.12 -9.38
CA ALA A 140 1.33 -17.37 -9.57
C ALA A 140 1.37 -16.53 -10.86
N ALA A 141 2.49 -15.88 -11.17
CA ALA A 141 2.68 -15.05 -12.36
C ALA A 141 2.40 -15.83 -13.66
N MET A 142 2.82 -17.11 -13.73
CA MET A 142 2.53 -17.97 -14.90
C MET A 142 1.04 -18.15 -15.22
N LYS A 143 0.14 -17.80 -14.29
CA LYS A 143 -1.32 -17.97 -14.40
C LYS A 143 -2.07 -16.65 -14.53
N LEU A 144 -1.36 -15.54 -14.45
CA LEU A 144 -1.92 -14.21 -14.45
C LEU A 144 -1.55 -13.50 -15.77
N ASP A 145 -2.44 -12.64 -16.22
CA ASP A 145 -2.18 -11.76 -17.37
C ASP A 145 -1.51 -10.49 -16.87
N LEU A 146 -0.19 -10.55 -16.74
CA LEU A 146 0.66 -9.46 -16.25
C LEU A 146 1.72 -9.12 -17.29
N ALA A 147 2.21 -7.89 -17.25
CA ALA A 147 3.39 -7.50 -18.01
C ALA A 147 4.59 -8.37 -17.61
N GLU A 148 5.44 -8.71 -18.58
CA GLU A 148 6.65 -9.49 -18.36
C GLU A 148 7.57 -8.80 -17.35
N GLY A 149 7.95 -9.51 -16.29
CA GLY A 149 8.77 -8.98 -15.19
C GLY A 149 7.98 -8.33 -14.05
N ALA A 150 6.67 -8.06 -14.20
CA ALA A 150 5.87 -7.40 -13.15
C ALA A 150 5.77 -8.21 -11.84
N GLU A 151 6.09 -9.50 -11.86
CA GLU A 151 6.21 -10.33 -10.66
C GLU A 151 7.38 -9.91 -9.76
N GLU A 152 8.42 -9.29 -10.31
CA GLU A 152 9.59 -8.82 -9.54
C GLU A 152 9.19 -7.82 -8.44
N LEU A 153 8.12 -7.02 -8.66
CA LEU A 153 7.57 -6.11 -7.64
C LEU A 153 7.17 -6.81 -6.35
N SER A 154 6.66 -8.03 -6.46
CA SER A 154 6.19 -8.81 -5.30
C SER A 154 7.26 -9.71 -4.71
N MET A 155 8.46 -9.76 -5.30
CA MET A 155 9.57 -10.54 -4.79
C MET A 155 10.33 -9.79 -3.69
N HIS A 156 10.84 -10.54 -2.72
CA HIS A 156 11.68 -10.02 -1.65
C HIS A 156 13.15 -10.38 -1.90
N VAL A 157 14.00 -9.39 -2.13
CA VAL A 157 15.44 -9.59 -2.35
C VAL A 157 16.26 -9.49 -1.08
N ASP A 158 15.72 -8.81 -0.06
CA ASP A 158 16.39 -8.57 1.23
C ASP A 158 15.38 -8.60 2.40
N SER A 159 15.86 -8.36 3.60
CA SER A 159 15.06 -8.21 4.83
C SER A 159 14.95 -6.75 5.29
N TYR A 160 15.28 -5.78 4.44
CA TYR A 160 15.42 -4.38 4.84
C TYR A 160 14.20 -3.85 5.61
N VAL A 161 13.00 -3.99 5.07
CA VAL A 161 11.78 -3.43 5.70
C VAL A 161 11.52 -4.06 7.07
N ILE A 162 11.55 -5.39 7.18
CA ILE A 162 11.27 -6.08 8.44
C ILE A 162 12.35 -5.85 9.51
N ASP A 163 13.59 -5.57 9.09
CA ASP A 163 14.70 -5.33 10.02
C ASP A 163 14.72 -3.89 10.58
N HIS A 164 14.07 -2.95 9.89
CA HIS A 164 14.02 -1.52 10.28
C HIS A 164 12.61 -1.04 10.65
N LEU A 165 11.67 -1.96 10.96
CA LEU A 165 10.29 -1.58 11.31
C LEU A 165 10.20 -0.60 12.49
N ASP A 166 11.09 -0.70 13.47
CA ASP A 166 11.17 0.17 14.63
C ASP A 166 11.66 1.59 14.32
N GLU A 167 12.15 1.84 13.10
CA GLU A 167 12.52 3.16 12.60
C GLU A 167 11.34 3.89 11.91
N VAL A 168 10.23 3.19 11.62
CA VAL A 168 9.01 3.79 11.06
C VAL A 168 8.36 4.70 12.09
N LYS A 169 8.27 5.99 11.79
CA LYS A 169 7.74 7.02 12.69
C LYS A 169 6.24 7.26 12.55
N ALA A 170 5.69 6.93 11.41
CA ALA A 170 4.30 7.20 11.09
C ALA A 170 3.34 6.38 11.96
N PRO A 171 2.34 7.00 12.62
CA PRO A 171 1.28 6.26 13.31
C PRO A 171 0.59 5.34 12.33
N THR A 172 0.26 4.13 12.77
CA THR A 172 -0.18 3.05 11.89
C THR A 172 -1.53 2.48 12.32
N PHE A 173 -2.40 2.22 11.37
CA PHE A 173 -3.65 1.50 11.55
C PHE A 173 -3.63 0.21 10.73
N LEU A 174 -4.08 -0.90 11.34
CA LEU A 174 -4.09 -2.21 10.69
C LEU A 174 -5.51 -2.58 10.26
N VAL A 175 -5.64 -3.15 9.06
CA VAL A 175 -6.90 -3.68 8.53
C VAL A 175 -6.68 -5.10 8.02
N LEU A 176 -7.41 -6.05 8.58
CA LEU A 176 -7.28 -7.48 8.27
C LEU A 176 -8.64 -8.12 8.03
N GLY A 177 -8.70 -9.07 7.13
CA GLY A 177 -9.82 -10.00 7.06
C GLY A 177 -9.58 -11.20 7.98
N GLU A 178 -10.59 -11.59 8.76
CA GLU A 178 -10.50 -12.72 9.70
C GLU A 178 -10.01 -14.02 9.05
N ARG A 179 -10.36 -14.24 7.78
CA ARG A 179 -9.99 -15.44 7.01
C ARG A 179 -8.64 -15.33 6.28
N ASP A 180 -7.97 -14.18 6.34
CA ASP A 180 -6.66 -13.99 5.73
C ASP A 180 -5.54 -14.57 6.61
N LYS A 181 -5.42 -15.90 6.59
CA LYS A 181 -4.41 -16.63 7.37
C LYS A 181 -2.98 -16.31 6.96
N ARG A 182 -2.76 -15.81 5.73
CA ARG A 182 -1.44 -15.49 5.20
C ARG A 182 -0.81 -14.31 5.95
N PHE A 183 -1.61 -13.28 6.22
CA PHE A 183 -1.15 -12.04 6.84
C PHE A 183 -1.55 -11.87 8.32
N ALA A 184 -2.31 -12.81 8.88
CA ALA A 184 -2.71 -12.76 10.29
C ALA A 184 -1.52 -12.65 11.27
N ALA A 185 -0.40 -13.35 10.98
CA ALA A 185 0.80 -13.29 11.80
C ALA A 185 1.52 -11.94 11.71
N SER A 186 1.30 -11.15 10.67
CA SER A 186 1.94 -9.84 10.49
C SER A 186 1.45 -8.82 11.50
N ALA A 187 0.19 -8.91 11.97
CA ALA A 187 -0.36 -8.01 12.97
C ALA A 187 0.48 -7.97 14.24
N ALA A 188 0.82 -9.13 14.79
CA ALA A 188 1.65 -9.23 16.00
C ALA A 188 3.07 -8.66 15.80
N VAL A 189 3.62 -8.75 14.58
CA VAL A 189 4.90 -8.13 14.24
C VAL A 189 4.76 -6.62 14.19
N PHE A 190 3.72 -6.11 13.55
CA PHE A 190 3.45 -4.67 13.47
C PHE A 190 3.17 -4.07 14.84
N GLU A 191 2.31 -4.68 15.67
CA GLU A 191 2.01 -4.24 17.03
C GLU A 191 3.26 -4.18 17.94
N ARG A 192 4.27 -4.99 17.65
CA ARG A 192 5.52 -5.01 18.41
C ARG A 192 6.49 -3.88 18.03
N TYR A 193 6.50 -3.47 16.78
CA TYR A 193 7.56 -2.61 16.24
C TYR A 193 7.07 -1.25 15.72
N LEU A 194 5.77 -1.09 15.44
CA LEU A 194 5.18 0.15 14.93
C LEU A 194 4.35 0.83 16.03
N ASP A 195 4.11 2.12 15.87
CA ASP A 195 3.12 2.87 16.66
C ASP A 195 1.69 2.56 16.15
N VAL A 196 1.18 1.36 16.48
CA VAL A 196 -0.14 0.91 16.06
C VAL A 196 -1.22 1.55 16.93
N LYS A 197 -2.04 2.43 16.33
CA LYS A 197 -3.15 3.15 16.99
C LYS A 197 -4.45 2.35 17.02
N GLY A 198 -4.58 1.29 16.23
CA GLY A 198 -5.73 0.41 16.21
C GLY A 198 -5.63 -0.68 15.15
N THR A 199 -6.48 -1.70 15.31
CA THR A 199 -6.57 -2.84 14.41
C THR A 199 -8.03 -3.16 14.14
N LEU A 200 -8.44 -3.13 12.86
CA LEU A 200 -9.74 -3.62 12.40
C LEU A 200 -9.57 -5.05 11.87
N ILE A 201 -10.32 -5.98 12.45
CA ILE A 201 -10.45 -7.35 11.92
C ILE A 201 -11.88 -7.52 11.45
N VAL A 202 -12.07 -7.61 10.13
CA VAL A 202 -13.43 -7.75 9.55
C VAL A 202 -13.83 -9.21 9.50
N PRO A 203 -14.94 -9.60 10.18
CA PRO A 203 -15.41 -10.98 10.17
C PRO A 203 -15.71 -11.50 8.76
N ASP A 204 -15.56 -12.79 8.56
CA ASP A 204 -15.91 -13.50 7.33
C ASP A 204 -15.25 -13.00 6.04
N THR A 205 -14.27 -12.09 6.11
CA THR A 205 -13.53 -11.59 4.96
C THR A 205 -12.11 -12.18 4.86
N GLY A 206 -11.57 -12.17 3.65
CA GLY A 206 -10.21 -12.63 3.35
C GLY A 206 -9.31 -11.49 2.91
N HIS A 207 -8.37 -11.79 2.00
CA HIS A 207 -7.32 -10.89 1.55
C HIS A 207 -7.82 -9.55 0.95
N MET A 208 -8.95 -9.57 0.23
CA MET A 208 -9.54 -8.36 -0.39
C MET A 208 -10.55 -7.68 0.55
N VAL A 209 -10.19 -7.50 1.80
CA VAL A 209 -11.06 -6.93 2.86
C VAL A 209 -11.58 -5.53 2.50
N HIS A 210 -10.75 -4.67 1.95
CA HIS A 210 -11.09 -3.30 1.52
C HIS A 210 -12.09 -3.24 0.36
N VAL A 211 -12.22 -4.33 -0.42
CA VAL A 211 -13.24 -4.47 -1.47
C VAL A 211 -14.54 -4.99 -0.90
N LYS A 212 -14.45 -5.99 -0.01
CA LYS A 212 -15.62 -6.70 0.53
C LYS A 212 -16.35 -5.94 1.62
N ALA A 213 -15.64 -5.13 2.38
CA ALA A 213 -16.15 -4.34 3.50
C ALA A 213 -15.73 -2.86 3.37
N CYS A 214 -15.82 -2.30 2.15
CA CYS A 214 -15.31 -0.98 1.85
C CYS A 214 -15.90 0.12 2.75
N ASP A 215 -17.17 0.03 3.13
CA ASP A 215 -17.83 1.02 3.99
C ASP A 215 -17.25 1.00 5.41
N GLU A 216 -17.14 -0.19 6.01
CA GLU A 216 -16.59 -0.38 7.35
C GLU A 216 -15.11 0.02 7.40
N VAL A 217 -14.33 -0.35 6.38
CA VAL A 217 -12.91 0.03 6.26
C VAL A 217 -12.78 1.55 6.11
N ALA A 218 -13.61 2.20 5.29
CA ALA A 218 -13.59 3.66 5.11
C ALA A 218 -13.95 4.40 6.40
N GLU A 219 -14.96 3.94 7.15
CA GLU A 219 -15.34 4.54 8.43
C GLU A 219 -14.20 4.47 9.46
N ASN A 220 -13.53 3.33 9.57
CA ASN A 220 -12.39 3.16 10.48
C ASN A 220 -11.17 3.99 10.07
N ILE A 221 -10.86 4.08 8.77
CA ILE A 221 -9.78 4.96 8.27
C ILE A 221 -10.09 6.41 8.59
N ARG A 222 -11.33 6.87 8.36
CA ARG A 222 -11.76 8.22 8.69
C ARG A 222 -11.60 8.52 10.18
N GLY A 223 -12.04 7.61 11.04
CA GLY A 223 -11.88 7.73 12.50
C GLY A 223 -10.40 7.83 12.90
N PHE A 224 -9.56 7.00 12.32
CA PHE A 224 -8.12 7.03 12.56
C PHE A 224 -7.49 8.34 12.12
N VAL A 225 -7.72 8.81 10.88
CA VAL A 225 -7.15 10.07 10.37
C VAL A 225 -7.61 11.25 11.23
N SER A 226 -8.90 11.32 11.58
CA SER A 226 -9.44 12.38 12.43
C SER A 226 -8.83 12.39 13.84
N SER A 227 -8.42 11.25 14.38
CA SER A 227 -7.77 11.17 15.70
C SER A 227 -6.36 11.78 15.70
N LEU A 228 -5.64 11.73 14.57
CA LEU A 228 -4.31 12.30 14.43
C LEU A 228 -4.31 13.83 14.44
N ASP A 229 -5.34 14.44 13.86
CA ASP A 229 -5.50 15.90 13.83
C ASP A 229 -5.71 16.49 15.25
N LEU A 230 -6.27 15.71 16.16
CA LEU A 230 -6.47 16.09 17.56
C LEU A 230 -5.18 16.02 18.38
N GLU A 231 -4.28 15.10 18.08
CA GLU A 231 -2.98 14.96 18.77
C GLU A 231 -1.97 16.05 18.33
N GLY A 232 -2.09 16.58 17.10
CA GLY A 232 -1.19 17.63 16.57
C GLY A 232 -1.50 19.06 17.04
N ASN A 233 -2.65 19.30 17.69
CA ASN A 233 -3.11 20.61 18.16
C ASN A 233 -3.04 20.80 19.70
N GLY A 234 -2.33 19.92 20.42
CA GLY A 234 -2.20 19.92 21.89
C GLY A 234 -0.89 20.53 22.41
#